data_c9a06e3976903f0e5e304889e2d743b4
#
_entry.id   c9a06e3976903f0e5e304889e2d743b4
#
_cell.length_a   1.000
_cell.length_b   1.000
_cell.length_c   1.000
_cell.angle_alpha   90.00
_cell.angle_beta   90.00
_cell.angle_gamma   90.00
#
_symmetry.space_group_name_H-M   'P 1'
#
loop_
_entity.id
_entity.type
_entity.pdbx_description
1 polymer ?
#
loop_
_entity_poly.entity_id
_entity_poly.type
_entity_poly.pdbx_seq_one_letter_code
_entity_poly.pdbx_strand_id
1 'polypeptide(L)'
;HRLTEAGRQLLPAVEAMEAAVLGMERGAPANTAQSGLAGLVRVGVTEGFGTLVLAPQLAQLTRQHPRLSIDLLAVPRMLQLSRREADIVISLERPQRGSVIVTKLADYALHLYGQREYLARRPLVAEREDLRHHDFVSYVDDLLFTKELQFLDQLYPPERVALRSTSITAQYEAVRAGAGLAVLPAFLADRDPVLARVLPREARFVRTFWMSMPAEAKHLARTQAVWAFLKEVGHREAARLVPV
;
A
#
# COMPACT_ATOMS: atom_id res chain seq x y z
N HIS A 1 10.95 -3.53 25.33
CA HIS A 1 11.68 -2.64 26.21
C HIS A 1 11.07 -1.23 26.13
N ARG A 2 10.84 -0.60 27.29
CA ARG A 2 10.44 0.80 27.38
C ARG A 2 11.66 1.63 27.71
N LEU A 3 11.77 2.83 27.10
CA LEU A 3 12.77 3.80 27.49
C LEU A 3 12.50 4.24 28.93
N THR A 4 13.55 4.29 29.74
CA THR A 4 13.55 4.92 31.07
C THR A 4 13.33 6.43 30.92
N GLU A 5 13.05 7.14 32.04
CA GLU A 5 12.96 8.61 32.01
C GLU A 5 14.25 9.25 31.50
N ALA A 6 15.40 8.78 31.99
CA ALA A 6 16.72 9.19 31.52
C ALA A 6 16.92 8.89 30.01
N GLY A 7 16.43 7.74 29.52
CA GLY A 7 16.48 7.40 28.10
C GLY A 7 15.62 8.34 27.24
N ARG A 8 14.48 8.82 27.74
CA ARG A 8 13.65 9.82 27.05
C ARG A 8 14.33 11.19 26.99
N GLN A 9 15.03 11.58 28.05
CA GLN A 9 15.77 12.84 28.07
C GLN A 9 17.00 12.85 27.15
N LEU A 10 17.64 11.68 26.95
CA LEU A 10 18.78 11.53 26.04
C LEU A 10 18.37 11.41 24.57
N LEU A 11 17.14 11.02 24.29
CA LEU A 11 16.67 10.75 22.92
C LEU A 11 16.87 11.92 21.96
N PRO A 12 16.56 13.19 22.30
CA PRO A 12 16.80 14.33 21.42
C PRO A 12 18.29 14.56 21.10
N ALA A 13 19.17 14.29 22.07
CA ALA A 13 20.61 14.40 21.86
C ALA A 13 21.13 13.30 20.93
N VAL A 14 20.64 12.07 21.07
CA VAL A 14 20.99 10.95 20.18
C VAL A 14 20.48 11.20 18.76
N GLU A 15 19.27 11.71 18.60
CA GLU A 15 18.71 12.11 17.28
C GLU A 15 19.54 13.24 16.63
N ALA A 16 19.98 14.20 17.41
CA ALA A 16 20.86 15.27 16.92
C ALA A 16 22.22 14.72 16.48
N MET A 17 22.79 13.76 17.22
CA MET A 17 24.03 13.08 16.85
C MET A 17 23.86 12.25 15.56
N GLU A 18 22.79 11.49 15.44
CA GLU A 18 22.47 10.74 14.21
C GLU A 18 22.33 11.67 13.01
N ALA A 19 21.60 12.78 13.17
CA ALA A 19 21.44 13.79 12.12
C ALA A 19 22.79 14.45 11.74
N ALA A 20 23.68 14.68 12.72
CA ALA A 20 25.01 15.23 12.48
C ALA A 20 25.91 14.24 11.71
N VAL A 21 25.89 12.97 12.07
CA VAL A 21 26.65 11.89 11.36
C VAL A 21 26.18 11.76 9.93
N LEU A 22 24.86 11.68 9.70
CA LEU A 22 24.28 11.63 8.36
C LEU A 22 24.56 12.90 7.53
N GLY A 23 24.68 14.05 8.19
CA GLY A 23 25.12 15.30 7.58
C GLY A 23 26.59 15.27 7.12
N MET A 24 27.48 14.69 7.93
CA MET A 24 28.91 14.53 7.61
C MET A 24 29.14 13.58 6.43
N GLU A 25 28.43 12.45 6.37
CA GLU A 25 28.51 11.50 5.25
C GLU A 25 28.12 12.13 3.90
N ARG A 26 27.34 13.21 3.93
CA ARG A 26 26.88 13.94 2.73
C ARG A 26 27.65 15.24 2.46
N GLY A 27 28.71 15.51 3.21
CA GLY A 27 29.56 16.69 3.01
C GLY A 27 28.89 18.03 3.39
N ALA A 28 27.84 18.04 4.18
CA ALA A 28 27.20 19.26 4.65
C ALA A 28 27.89 19.80 5.89
N PRO A 29 28.22 21.15 5.98
CA PRO A 29 28.85 21.74 7.16
C PRO A 29 27.94 21.64 8.39
N ALA A 30 28.52 21.27 9.53
CA ALA A 30 27.85 21.02 10.82
C ALA A 30 27.12 22.22 11.45
N ASN A 31 27.08 23.38 10.81
CA ASN A 31 26.62 24.64 11.37
C ASN A 31 25.52 25.31 10.56
N THR A 32 24.39 24.66 10.38
CA THR A 32 23.15 25.37 10.06
C THR A 32 22.03 24.82 10.94
N ALA A 33 21.73 25.59 11.98
CA ALA A 33 20.57 25.45 12.85
C ALA A 33 19.24 25.72 12.10
N GLN A 34 19.08 25.19 10.89
CA GLN A 34 17.80 25.07 10.22
C GLN A 34 17.31 23.66 10.45
N SER A 35 16.46 23.53 11.44
CA SER A 35 15.78 22.33 11.93
C SER A 35 14.83 21.70 10.88
N GLY A 36 15.37 21.22 9.77
CA GLY A 36 14.61 20.42 8.82
C GLY A 36 14.66 18.94 9.20
N LEU A 37 13.60 18.21 8.90
CA LEU A 37 13.55 16.76 9.04
C LEU A 37 14.72 16.11 8.30
N ALA A 38 15.44 15.19 8.98
CA ALA A 38 16.59 14.49 8.44
C ALA A 38 16.60 13.03 8.86
N GLY A 39 17.29 12.19 8.08
CA GLY A 39 17.44 10.76 8.35
C GLY A 39 16.61 9.87 7.43
N LEU A 40 16.67 8.56 7.67
CA LEU A 40 15.96 7.54 6.89
C LEU A 40 14.68 7.10 7.59
N VAL A 41 13.59 6.94 6.81
CA VAL A 41 12.36 6.28 7.26
C VAL A 41 12.00 5.20 6.24
N ARG A 42 11.79 3.97 6.72
CA ARG A 42 11.35 2.84 5.91
C ARG A 42 9.84 2.67 5.99
N VAL A 43 9.17 2.71 4.85
CA VAL A 43 7.71 2.54 4.73
C VAL A 43 7.42 1.26 3.98
N GLY A 44 6.86 0.29 4.68
CA GLY A 44 6.39 -0.97 4.11
C GLY A 44 4.93 -0.87 3.68
N VAL A 45 4.61 -1.36 2.48
CA VAL A 45 3.26 -1.24 1.92
C VAL A 45 2.98 -2.32 0.88
N THR A 46 1.70 -2.59 0.59
CA THR A 46 1.32 -3.44 -0.55
C THR A 46 1.71 -2.80 -1.88
N GLU A 47 2.11 -3.63 -2.84
CA GLU A 47 2.70 -3.21 -4.12
C GLU A 47 1.88 -2.13 -4.85
N GLY A 48 0.61 -2.39 -5.13
CA GLY A 48 -0.22 -1.48 -5.93
C GLY A 48 -0.41 -0.11 -5.29
N PHE A 49 -0.71 -0.06 -3.98
CA PHE A 49 -0.89 1.20 -3.27
C PHE A 49 0.44 1.96 -3.13
N GLY A 50 1.51 1.25 -2.81
CA GLY A 50 2.85 1.84 -2.73
C GLY A 50 3.30 2.48 -4.02
N THR A 51 3.16 1.75 -5.13
CA THR A 51 3.64 2.19 -6.45
C THR A 51 2.79 3.34 -7.03
N LEU A 52 1.46 3.21 -6.99
CA LEU A 52 0.57 4.10 -7.75
C LEU A 52 0.04 5.29 -6.94
N VAL A 53 0.01 5.16 -5.62
CA VAL A 53 -0.52 6.21 -4.75
C VAL A 53 0.58 6.85 -3.92
N LEU A 54 1.38 6.06 -3.19
CA LEU A 54 2.35 6.64 -2.26
C LEU A 54 3.61 7.17 -2.93
N ALA A 55 4.19 6.47 -3.89
CA ALA A 55 5.47 6.88 -4.50
C ALA A 55 5.44 8.31 -5.06
N PRO A 56 4.42 8.74 -5.84
CA PRO A 56 4.31 10.12 -6.31
C PRO A 56 4.20 11.15 -5.18
N GLN A 57 3.49 10.82 -4.10
CA GLN A 57 3.27 11.69 -2.95
C GLN A 57 4.53 11.80 -2.10
N LEU A 58 5.22 10.69 -1.84
CA LEU A 58 6.47 10.67 -1.09
C LEU A 58 7.60 11.44 -1.81
N ALA A 59 7.62 11.42 -3.15
CA ALA A 59 8.52 12.26 -3.93
C ALA A 59 8.29 13.76 -3.70
N GLN A 60 7.07 14.18 -3.38
CA GLN A 60 6.79 15.57 -2.99
C GLN A 60 7.34 15.87 -1.58
N LEU A 61 7.14 14.96 -0.64
CA LEU A 61 7.64 15.12 0.73
C LEU A 61 9.17 15.23 0.78
N THR A 62 9.89 14.39 0.04
CA THR A 62 11.37 14.43 0.00
C THR A 62 11.90 15.69 -0.65
N ARG A 63 11.18 16.30 -1.61
CA ARG A 63 11.55 17.61 -2.15
C ARG A 63 11.40 18.73 -1.12
N GLN A 64 10.39 18.67 -0.26
CA GLN A 64 10.19 19.65 0.82
C GLN A 64 11.21 19.47 1.96
N HIS A 65 11.73 18.26 2.13
CA HIS A 65 12.69 17.89 3.17
C HIS A 65 13.93 17.20 2.58
N PRO A 66 14.90 17.94 1.98
CA PRO A 66 16.02 17.35 1.23
C PRO A 66 16.95 16.45 2.06
N ARG A 67 16.90 16.53 3.40
CA ARG A 67 17.67 15.67 4.30
C ARG A 67 16.91 14.43 4.77
N LEU A 68 15.63 14.30 4.41
CA LEU A 68 14.81 13.12 4.68
C LEU A 68 14.95 12.14 3.51
N SER A 69 15.31 10.92 3.82
CA SER A 69 15.30 9.79 2.86
C SER A 69 14.18 8.81 3.21
N ILE A 70 13.55 8.26 2.20
CA ILE A 70 12.48 7.28 2.39
C ILE A 70 12.80 6.03 1.57
N ASP A 71 12.87 4.87 2.25
CA ASP A 71 12.86 3.56 1.61
C ASP A 71 11.39 3.11 1.52
N LEU A 72 10.84 3.08 0.31
CA LEU A 72 9.50 2.56 0.06
C LEU A 72 9.59 1.07 -0.32
N LEU A 73 9.16 0.20 0.58
CA LEU A 73 9.14 -1.25 0.39
C LEU A 73 7.76 -1.68 -0.10
N ALA A 74 7.52 -1.49 -1.41
CA ALA A 74 6.27 -1.87 -2.07
C ALA A 74 6.35 -3.33 -2.54
N VAL A 75 5.92 -4.26 -1.69
CA VAL A 75 6.10 -5.71 -1.91
C VAL A 75 4.79 -6.49 -1.79
N PRO A 76 4.64 -7.59 -2.56
CA PRO A 76 3.46 -8.45 -2.50
C PRO A 76 3.54 -9.46 -1.34
N ARG A 77 3.93 -8.99 -0.15
CA ARG A 77 4.02 -9.81 1.06
C ARG A 77 3.78 -8.97 2.32
N MET A 78 3.48 -9.65 3.43
CA MET A 78 3.39 -8.97 4.73
C MET A 78 4.79 -8.63 5.26
N LEU A 79 4.99 -7.36 5.62
CA LEU A 79 6.20 -6.88 6.30
C LEU A 79 6.01 -6.91 7.82
N GLN A 80 7.09 -7.20 8.55
CA GLN A 80 7.05 -7.36 10.00
C GLN A 80 7.81 -6.22 10.71
N LEU A 81 7.08 -5.39 11.46
CA LEU A 81 7.65 -4.36 12.34
C LEU A 81 8.59 -4.98 13.40
N SER A 82 8.24 -6.16 13.94
CA SER A 82 9.02 -6.85 14.96
C SER A 82 10.43 -7.24 14.50
N ARG A 83 10.64 -7.41 13.19
CA ARG A 83 11.95 -7.69 12.58
C ARG A 83 12.69 -6.43 12.13
N ARG A 84 12.14 -5.25 12.43
CA ARG A 84 12.68 -3.94 11.98
C ARG A 84 12.84 -3.85 10.46
N GLU A 85 11.98 -4.55 9.70
CA GLU A 85 11.99 -4.48 8.24
C GLU A 85 11.52 -3.10 7.75
N ALA A 86 10.61 -2.44 8.53
CA ALA A 86 10.12 -1.10 8.25
C ALA A 86 9.82 -0.34 9.55
N ASP A 87 9.85 1.00 9.51
CA ASP A 87 9.48 1.90 10.61
C ASP A 87 7.96 2.15 10.63
N ILE A 88 7.34 2.20 9.45
CA ILE A 88 5.89 2.32 9.26
C ILE A 88 5.45 1.20 8.32
N VAL A 89 4.37 0.50 8.64
CA VAL A 89 3.78 -0.52 7.76
C VAL A 89 2.33 -0.17 7.46
N ILE A 90 1.97 -0.24 6.18
CA ILE A 90 0.58 -0.16 5.70
C ILE A 90 0.17 -1.56 5.24
N SER A 91 -0.80 -2.13 5.93
CA SER A 91 -1.27 -3.52 5.77
C SER A 91 -2.77 -3.57 5.45
N LEU A 92 -3.23 -4.71 4.92
CA LEU A 92 -4.64 -4.99 4.65
C LEU A 92 -5.38 -5.46 5.92
N GLU A 93 -4.66 -6.06 6.85
CA GLU A 93 -5.20 -6.50 8.13
C GLU A 93 -4.78 -5.56 9.26
N ARG A 94 -5.68 -5.34 10.20
CA ARG A 94 -5.37 -4.58 11.41
C ARG A 94 -4.44 -5.40 12.30
N PRO A 95 -3.21 -4.91 12.61
CA PRO A 95 -2.32 -5.57 13.55
C PRO A 95 -2.97 -5.74 14.92
N GLN A 96 -2.97 -6.97 15.45
CA GLN A 96 -3.62 -7.29 16.72
C GLN A 96 -2.62 -7.54 17.85
N ARG A 97 -1.32 -7.68 17.57
CA ARG A 97 -0.28 -8.06 18.53
C ARG A 97 0.92 -7.12 18.44
N GLY A 98 1.64 -7.02 19.54
CA GLY A 98 2.85 -6.20 19.66
C GLY A 98 2.58 -4.81 20.25
N SER A 99 3.66 -4.14 20.70
CA SER A 99 3.62 -2.76 21.19
C SER A 99 3.65 -1.81 19.98
N VAL A 100 2.50 -1.67 19.30
CA VAL A 100 2.38 -0.88 18.07
C VAL A 100 1.27 0.17 18.20
N ILE A 101 1.47 1.30 17.55
CA ILE A 101 0.42 2.29 17.31
C ILE A 101 -0.23 1.94 15.98
N VAL A 102 -1.56 1.82 15.97
CA VAL A 102 -2.33 1.43 14.80
C VAL A 102 -3.41 2.47 14.52
N THR A 103 -3.57 2.85 13.26
CA THR A 103 -4.69 3.69 12.80
C THR A 103 -5.24 3.19 11.48
N LYS A 104 -6.51 3.46 11.21
CA LYS A 104 -7.08 3.35 9.88
C LYS A 104 -6.45 4.44 9.00
N LEU A 105 -5.95 4.07 7.84
CA LEU A 105 -5.41 5.01 6.87
C LEU A 105 -6.48 5.47 5.89
N ALA A 106 -7.09 4.53 5.18
CA ALA A 106 -8.16 4.79 4.22
C ALA A 106 -8.91 3.49 3.89
N ASP A 107 -10.14 3.60 3.42
CA ASP A 107 -10.81 2.52 2.70
C ASP A 107 -10.44 2.58 1.21
N TYR A 108 -10.52 1.45 0.53
CA TYR A 108 -10.38 1.37 -0.92
C TYR A 108 -11.36 0.37 -1.50
N ALA A 109 -11.84 0.66 -2.71
CA ALA A 109 -12.75 -0.20 -3.44
C ALA A 109 -11.98 -1.08 -4.43
N LEU A 110 -12.50 -2.29 -4.61
CA LEU A 110 -12.08 -3.21 -5.68
C LEU A 110 -13.33 -3.59 -6.46
N HIS A 111 -13.15 -3.80 -7.76
CA HIS A 111 -14.20 -4.29 -8.65
C HIS A 111 -13.67 -5.40 -9.54
N LEU A 112 -14.57 -6.16 -10.15
CA LEU A 112 -14.22 -7.08 -11.21
C LEU A 112 -14.02 -6.31 -12.52
N TYR A 113 -12.90 -6.52 -13.21
CA TYR A 113 -12.57 -5.87 -14.46
C TYR A 113 -12.25 -6.89 -15.54
N GLY A 114 -12.54 -6.51 -16.78
CA GLY A 114 -12.12 -7.20 -17.98
C GLY A 114 -11.73 -6.20 -19.07
N GLN A 115 -10.87 -6.63 -19.99
CA GLN A 115 -10.56 -5.85 -21.18
C GLN A 115 -11.80 -5.74 -22.07
N ARG A 116 -12.11 -4.54 -22.56
CA ARG A 116 -13.32 -4.29 -23.38
C ARG A 116 -13.40 -5.19 -24.62
N GLU A 117 -12.28 -5.38 -25.31
CA GLU A 117 -12.24 -6.24 -26.50
C GLU A 117 -12.41 -7.73 -26.16
N TYR A 118 -11.83 -8.19 -25.04
CA TYR A 118 -12.08 -9.54 -24.51
C TYR A 118 -13.57 -9.75 -24.23
N LEU A 119 -14.20 -8.79 -23.52
CA LEU A 119 -15.61 -8.84 -23.18
C LEU A 119 -16.52 -8.84 -24.42
N ALA A 120 -16.17 -8.07 -25.45
CA ALA A 120 -16.93 -8.01 -26.70
C ALA A 120 -16.91 -9.34 -27.50
N ARG A 121 -15.92 -10.20 -27.27
CA ARG A 121 -15.78 -11.51 -27.95
C ARG A 121 -16.32 -12.67 -27.13
N ARG A 122 -16.85 -12.43 -25.94
CA ARG A 122 -17.35 -13.45 -25.01
C ARG A 122 -18.84 -13.24 -24.73
N PRO A 123 -19.56 -14.23 -24.19
CA PRO A 123 -20.93 -14.05 -23.74
C PRO A 123 -21.05 -12.87 -22.76
N LEU A 124 -22.16 -12.14 -22.83
CA LEU A 124 -22.45 -11.03 -21.93
C LEU A 124 -22.53 -11.53 -20.49
N VAL A 125 -21.94 -10.79 -19.58
CA VAL A 125 -22.05 -11.01 -18.13
C VAL A 125 -23.16 -10.10 -17.60
N ALA A 126 -24.36 -10.63 -17.41
CA ALA A 126 -25.49 -9.96 -16.81
C ALA A 126 -25.67 -10.31 -15.33
N GLU A 127 -25.31 -11.53 -14.94
CA GLU A 127 -25.39 -12.05 -13.59
C GLU A 127 -24.16 -12.90 -13.23
N ARG A 128 -24.03 -13.33 -11.97
CA ARG A 128 -22.83 -14.04 -11.48
C ARG A 128 -22.61 -15.38 -12.18
N GLU A 129 -23.69 -16.06 -12.53
CA GLU A 129 -23.69 -17.36 -13.20
C GLU A 129 -23.05 -17.30 -14.59
N ASP A 130 -23.10 -16.15 -15.25
CA ASP A 130 -22.48 -15.95 -16.56
C ASP A 130 -20.93 -15.96 -16.50
N LEU A 131 -20.37 -15.74 -15.31
CA LEU A 131 -18.93 -15.76 -15.05
C LEU A 131 -18.28 -17.12 -15.39
N ARG A 132 -19.06 -18.20 -15.44
CA ARG A 132 -18.62 -19.55 -15.89
C ARG A 132 -18.03 -19.57 -17.31
N HIS A 133 -18.44 -18.61 -18.14
CA HIS A 133 -17.97 -18.53 -19.53
C HIS A 133 -16.69 -17.70 -19.70
N HIS A 134 -16.10 -17.26 -18.59
CA HIS A 134 -14.93 -16.39 -18.59
C HIS A 134 -13.72 -17.03 -17.90
N ASP A 135 -12.55 -16.73 -18.43
CA ASP A 135 -11.29 -17.03 -17.78
C ASP A 135 -11.00 -15.99 -16.70
N PHE A 136 -10.21 -16.36 -15.69
CA PHE A 136 -9.84 -15.45 -14.59
C PHE A 136 -8.33 -15.28 -14.47
N VAL A 137 -7.94 -14.13 -13.95
CA VAL A 137 -6.61 -13.85 -13.44
C VAL A 137 -6.75 -13.64 -11.94
N SER A 138 -5.88 -14.27 -11.13
CA SER A 138 -6.00 -14.27 -9.68
C SER A 138 -4.65 -14.28 -8.97
N TYR A 139 -4.70 -14.27 -7.66
CA TYR A 139 -3.53 -14.55 -6.83
C TYR A 139 -3.14 -16.03 -6.87
N VAL A 140 -1.91 -16.32 -6.44
CA VAL A 140 -1.41 -17.68 -6.20
C VAL A 140 -1.89 -18.08 -4.80
N ASP A 141 -2.78 -19.06 -4.71
CA ASP A 141 -3.56 -19.36 -3.50
C ASP A 141 -2.70 -19.72 -2.28
N ASP A 142 -1.68 -20.56 -2.47
CA ASP A 142 -0.74 -20.99 -1.42
C ASP A 142 0.30 -19.93 -1.03
N LEU A 143 0.39 -18.83 -1.77
CA LEU A 143 1.25 -17.68 -1.50
C LEU A 143 0.50 -16.44 -1.00
N LEU A 144 -0.81 -16.56 -0.74
CA LEU A 144 -1.59 -15.48 -0.16
C LEU A 144 -1.09 -15.13 1.24
N PHE A 145 -0.76 -13.86 1.45
CA PHE A 145 -0.29 -13.37 2.74
C PHE A 145 -1.42 -12.88 3.67
N THR A 146 -2.67 -12.84 3.17
CA THR A 146 -3.88 -12.45 3.91
C THR A 146 -5.13 -13.01 3.24
N LYS A 147 -6.14 -13.36 4.04
CA LYS A 147 -7.47 -13.76 3.55
C LYS A 147 -8.24 -12.63 2.88
N GLU A 148 -7.86 -11.38 3.13
CA GLU A 148 -8.47 -10.20 2.49
C GLU A 148 -8.30 -10.17 0.96
N LEU A 149 -7.42 -11.03 0.40
CA LEU A 149 -7.18 -11.17 -1.04
C LEU A 149 -7.98 -12.33 -1.67
N GLN A 150 -8.76 -13.09 -0.90
CA GLN A 150 -9.62 -14.16 -1.39
C GLN A 150 -10.95 -13.60 -1.90
N PHE A 151 -10.94 -12.96 -3.06
CA PHE A 151 -12.13 -12.33 -3.62
C PHE A 151 -13.01 -13.31 -4.41
N LEU A 152 -12.39 -14.25 -5.15
CA LEU A 152 -13.12 -15.15 -6.04
C LEU A 152 -14.00 -16.12 -5.27
N ASP A 153 -13.57 -16.58 -4.09
CA ASP A 153 -14.38 -17.44 -3.22
C ASP A 153 -15.69 -16.75 -2.77
N GLN A 154 -15.67 -15.41 -2.67
CA GLN A 154 -16.83 -14.61 -2.29
C GLN A 154 -17.73 -14.25 -3.48
N LEU A 155 -17.18 -14.19 -4.68
CA LEU A 155 -17.87 -13.78 -5.88
C LEU A 155 -18.40 -14.98 -6.68
N TYR A 156 -17.49 -15.80 -7.17
CA TYR A 156 -17.73 -16.95 -8.01
C TYR A 156 -16.47 -17.82 -8.07
N PRO A 157 -16.53 -19.10 -7.70
CA PRO A 157 -15.39 -20.03 -7.84
C PRO A 157 -15.17 -20.34 -9.33
N PRO A 158 -14.08 -19.84 -9.96
CA PRO A 158 -13.90 -19.99 -11.39
C PRO A 158 -13.53 -21.42 -11.78
N GLU A 159 -14.09 -21.91 -12.88
CA GLU A 159 -13.68 -23.19 -13.46
C GLU A 159 -12.23 -23.15 -13.99
N ARG A 160 -11.83 -21.98 -14.49
CA ARG A 160 -10.49 -21.77 -15.03
C ARG A 160 -9.87 -20.46 -14.57
N VAL A 161 -8.67 -20.55 -13.99
CA VAL A 161 -7.78 -19.41 -13.76
C VAL A 161 -6.64 -19.49 -14.77
N ALA A 162 -6.66 -18.59 -15.76
CA ALA A 162 -5.69 -18.58 -16.87
C ALA A 162 -4.29 -18.15 -16.43
N LEU A 163 -4.22 -17.25 -15.45
CA LEU A 163 -2.95 -16.75 -14.92
C LEU A 163 -3.07 -16.48 -13.41
N ARG A 164 -2.05 -16.86 -12.66
CA ARG A 164 -1.90 -16.51 -11.24
C ARG A 164 -0.63 -15.72 -11.01
N SER A 165 -0.71 -14.69 -10.17
CA SER A 165 0.45 -13.88 -9.79
C SER A 165 0.32 -13.36 -8.36
N THR A 166 1.43 -13.25 -7.63
CA THR A 166 1.48 -12.57 -6.34
C THR A 166 1.47 -11.04 -6.48
N SER A 167 1.76 -10.53 -7.69
CA SER A 167 1.81 -9.10 -8.02
C SER A 167 0.46 -8.63 -8.58
N ILE A 168 -0.14 -7.62 -7.94
CA ILE A 168 -1.39 -7.00 -8.44
C ILE A 168 -1.15 -6.24 -9.75
N THR A 169 0.06 -5.70 -9.95
CA THR A 169 0.43 -5.02 -11.19
C THR A 169 0.51 -6.03 -12.34
N ALA A 170 1.07 -7.22 -12.12
CA ALA A 170 1.10 -8.27 -13.13
C ALA A 170 -0.31 -8.78 -13.46
N GLN A 171 -1.21 -8.91 -12.48
CA GLN A 171 -2.62 -9.25 -12.72
C GLN A 171 -3.30 -8.18 -13.58
N TYR A 172 -3.10 -6.91 -13.26
CA TYR A 172 -3.64 -5.78 -14.04
C TYR A 172 -3.16 -5.82 -15.50
N GLU A 173 -1.86 -6.00 -15.75
CA GLU A 173 -1.33 -6.07 -17.11
C GLU A 173 -1.86 -7.30 -17.88
N ALA A 174 -2.04 -8.44 -17.20
CA ALA A 174 -2.63 -9.62 -17.80
C ALA A 174 -4.09 -9.37 -18.24
N VAL A 175 -4.89 -8.69 -17.41
CA VAL A 175 -6.28 -8.32 -17.77
C VAL A 175 -6.29 -7.34 -18.94
N ARG A 176 -5.38 -6.36 -18.95
CA ARG A 176 -5.22 -5.41 -20.08
C ARG A 176 -4.88 -6.12 -21.40
N ALA A 177 -4.12 -7.21 -21.31
CA ALA A 177 -3.78 -8.07 -22.45
C ALA A 177 -4.92 -9.04 -22.84
N GLY A 178 -6.05 -9.04 -22.15
CA GLY A 178 -7.21 -9.89 -22.46
C GLY A 178 -7.11 -11.32 -21.94
N ALA A 179 -6.31 -11.59 -20.90
CA ALA A 179 -6.18 -12.92 -20.32
C ALA A 179 -7.42 -13.42 -19.59
N GLY A 180 -8.35 -12.52 -19.24
CA GLY A 180 -9.58 -12.86 -18.51
C GLY A 180 -10.04 -11.72 -17.60
N LEU A 181 -10.80 -12.07 -16.57
CA LEU A 181 -11.35 -11.16 -15.56
C LEU A 181 -10.49 -11.20 -14.29
N ALA A 182 -10.33 -10.07 -13.60
CA ALA A 182 -9.72 -10.03 -12.27
C ALA A 182 -10.40 -9.01 -11.35
N VAL A 183 -10.32 -9.27 -10.05
CA VAL A 183 -10.68 -8.28 -9.02
C VAL A 183 -9.47 -7.36 -8.80
N LEU A 184 -9.60 -6.11 -9.21
CA LEU A 184 -8.53 -5.11 -9.15
C LEU A 184 -8.96 -3.91 -8.32
N PRO A 185 -8.02 -3.20 -7.63
CA PRO A 185 -8.30 -1.94 -6.98
C PRO A 185 -8.78 -0.87 -7.96
N ALA A 186 -9.80 -0.12 -7.59
CA ALA A 186 -10.36 0.96 -8.41
C ALA A 186 -9.32 2.03 -8.74
N PHE A 187 -8.45 2.39 -7.79
CA PHE A 187 -7.39 3.37 -8.00
C PHE A 187 -6.33 2.93 -9.05
N LEU A 188 -6.27 1.63 -9.36
CA LEU A 188 -5.42 1.05 -10.40
C LEU A 188 -6.13 1.00 -11.75
N ALA A 189 -7.39 0.53 -11.78
CA ALA A 189 -8.05 0.10 -13.01
C ALA A 189 -9.06 1.10 -13.59
N ASP A 190 -9.71 1.94 -12.78
CA ASP A 190 -10.79 2.82 -13.26
C ASP A 190 -10.37 3.87 -14.30
N ARG A 191 -9.13 4.30 -14.27
CA ARG A 191 -8.61 5.31 -15.21
C ARG A 191 -8.11 4.72 -16.52
N ASP A 192 -8.09 3.40 -16.62
CA ASP A 192 -7.68 2.73 -17.85
C ASP A 192 -8.87 2.57 -18.80
N PRO A 193 -8.89 3.28 -19.95
CA PRO A 193 -9.98 3.20 -20.92
C PRO A 193 -10.11 1.82 -21.58
N VAL A 194 -9.06 1.01 -21.52
CA VAL A 194 -9.06 -0.37 -22.08
C VAL A 194 -9.91 -1.31 -21.24
N LEU A 195 -10.07 -1.02 -19.93
CA LEU A 195 -10.80 -1.85 -19.00
C LEU A 195 -12.26 -1.41 -18.85
N ALA A 196 -13.10 -2.36 -18.43
CA ALA A 196 -14.47 -2.10 -18.01
C ALA A 196 -14.77 -2.86 -16.73
N ARG A 197 -15.59 -2.27 -15.85
CA ARG A 197 -16.15 -2.96 -14.69
C ARG A 197 -17.19 -3.99 -15.16
N VAL A 198 -17.12 -5.18 -14.58
CA VAL A 198 -18.05 -6.30 -14.78
C VAL A 198 -18.85 -6.47 -13.50
N LEU A 199 -20.17 -6.60 -13.60
CA LEU A 199 -21.08 -6.67 -12.45
C LEU A 199 -20.80 -5.57 -11.40
N PRO A 200 -20.90 -4.27 -11.74
CA PRO A 200 -20.39 -3.17 -10.93
C PRO A 200 -21.04 -3.04 -9.54
N ARG A 201 -22.23 -3.61 -9.36
CA ARG A 201 -22.94 -3.61 -8.07
C ARG A 201 -22.64 -4.87 -7.27
N GLU A 202 -22.66 -6.04 -7.91
CA GLU A 202 -22.52 -7.36 -7.29
C GLU A 202 -21.07 -7.73 -6.98
N ALA A 203 -20.13 -7.25 -7.82
CA ALA A 203 -18.70 -7.53 -7.73
C ALA A 203 -17.90 -6.29 -7.21
N ARG A 204 -18.44 -5.65 -6.16
CA ARG A 204 -17.80 -4.54 -5.47
C ARG A 204 -17.38 -4.97 -4.08
N PHE A 205 -16.11 -4.79 -3.76
CA PHE A 205 -15.53 -5.05 -2.45
C PHE A 205 -14.96 -3.75 -1.88
N VAL A 206 -15.07 -3.57 -0.58
CA VAL A 206 -14.39 -2.49 0.14
C VAL A 206 -13.48 -3.11 1.18
N ARG A 207 -12.24 -2.65 1.22
CA ARG A 207 -11.22 -3.07 2.18
C ARG A 207 -10.57 -1.85 2.81
N THR A 208 -9.83 -2.06 3.88
CA THR A 208 -9.21 -0.98 4.65
C THR A 208 -7.68 -1.13 4.65
N PHE A 209 -6.97 -0.05 4.37
CA PHE A 209 -5.56 0.06 4.67
C PHE A 209 -5.39 0.47 6.14
N TRP A 210 -4.64 -0.32 6.87
CA TRP A 210 -4.25 -0.07 8.25
C TRP A 210 -2.80 0.36 8.30
N MET A 211 -2.52 1.46 9.00
CA MET A 211 -1.16 1.97 9.17
C MET A 211 -0.70 1.73 10.61
N SER A 212 0.51 1.21 10.77
CA SER A 212 1.09 0.87 12.06
C SER A 212 2.56 1.23 12.16
N MET A 213 3.02 1.56 13.38
CA MET A 213 4.43 1.77 13.72
C MET A 213 4.73 1.25 15.14
N PRO A 214 5.97 0.90 15.47
CA PRO A 214 6.37 0.58 16.84
C PRO A 214 6.07 1.75 17.79
N ALA A 215 5.61 1.46 19.02
CA ALA A 215 5.27 2.51 19.98
C ALA A 215 6.50 3.38 20.35
N GLU A 216 7.70 2.81 20.36
CA GLU A 216 8.95 3.53 20.56
C GLU A 216 9.29 4.52 19.45
N ALA A 217 8.87 4.26 18.20
CA ALA A 217 9.11 5.13 17.06
C ALA A 217 8.27 6.43 17.11
N LYS A 218 7.26 6.49 17.99
CA LYS A 218 6.41 7.68 18.17
C LYS A 218 7.20 8.94 18.56
N HIS A 219 8.37 8.80 19.15
CA HIS A 219 9.18 9.94 19.62
C HIS A 219 10.17 10.45 18.58
N LEU A 220 10.32 9.74 17.44
CA LEU A 220 11.20 10.14 16.35
C LEU A 220 10.52 11.17 15.45
N ALA A 221 11.03 12.41 15.41
CA ALA A 221 10.43 13.50 14.65
C ALA A 221 10.23 13.16 13.16
N ARG A 222 11.21 12.48 12.53
CA ARG A 222 11.12 12.04 11.14
C ARG A 222 9.98 11.03 10.92
N THR A 223 9.81 10.06 11.83
CA THR A 223 8.75 9.06 11.74
C THR A 223 7.37 9.69 11.94
N GLN A 224 7.24 10.61 12.89
CA GLN A 224 5.99 11.36 13.10
C GLN A 224 5.61 12.19 11.86
N ALA A 225 6.56 12.86 11.24
CA ALA A 225 6.30 13.68 10.06
C ALA A 225 5.83 12.82 8.88
N VAL A 226 6.50 11.69 8.60
CA VAL A 226 6.07 10.76 7.57
C VAL A 226 4.69 10.15 7.92
N TRP A 227 4.45 9.80 9.18
CA TRP A 227 3.16 9.30 9.65
C TRP A 227 2.02 10.30 9.41
N ALA A 228 2.22 11.56 9.80
CA ALA A 228 1.25 12.63 9.60
C ALA A 228 0.98 12.87 8.11
N PHE A 229 2.04 12.91 7.30
CA PHE A 229 1.94 13.04 5.84
C PHE A 229 1.14 11.90 5.20
N LEU A 230 1.41 10.64 5.58
CA LEU A 230 0.67 9.49 5.07
C LEU A 230 -0.82 9.54 5.43
N LYS A 231 -1.17 10.00 6.64
CA LYS A 231 -2.59 10.23 7.03
C LYS A 231 -3.25 11.26 6.13
N GLU A 232 -2.57 12.36 5.85
CA GLU A 232 -3.07 13.40 4.95
C GLU A 232 -3.25 12.86 3.53
N VAL A 233 -2.30 12.06 3.01
CA VAL A 233 -2.44 11.37 1.72
C VAL A 233 -3.69 10.48 1.72
N GLY A 234 -3.92 9.69 2.76
CA GLY A 234 -5.11 8.84 2.87
C GLY A 234 -6.42 9.63 2.77
N HIS A 235 -6.49 10.79 3.41
CA HIS A 235 -7.66 11.68 3.34
C HIS A 235 -7.81 12.32 1.96
N ARG A 236 -6.74 12.83 1.39
CA ARG A 236 -6.75 13.51 0.09
C ARG A 236 -7.11 12.57 -1.07
N GLU A 237 -6.65 11.34 -1.01
CA GLU A 237 -6.89 10.33 -2.04
C GLU A 237 -8.21 9.55 -1.83
N ALA A 238 -8.98 9.83 -0.77
CA ALA A 238 -10.17 9.04 -0.39
C ALA A 238 -11.18 8.87 -1.54
N ALA A 239 -11.47 9.93 -2.30
CA ALA A 239 -12.39 9.87 -3.44
C ALA A 239 -11.85 9.00 -4.60
N ARG A 240 -10.52 8.93 -4.77
CA ARG A 240 -9.88 8.05 -5.76
C ARG A 240 -9.84 6.60 -5.31
N LEU A 241 -9.68 6.39 -4.00
CA LEU A 241 -9.62 5.05 -3.41
C LEU A 241 -10.99 4.37 -3.38
N VAL A 242 -12.05 5.14 -3.13
CA VAL A 242 -13.45 4.66 -3.09
C VAL A 242 -14.28 5.52 -4.03
N PRO A 243 -14.13 5.35 -5.35
CA PRO A 243 -14.99 6.04 -6.31
C PRO A 243 -16.45 5.56 -6.17
N VAL A 244 -17.38 6.49 -6.37
CA VAL A 244 -18.85 6.26 -6.33
C VAL A 244 -19.29 5.46 -7.54
#